data_24d1990e249cdc8fcb329f89af652cae
#
_entry.id   24d1990e249cdc8fcb329f89af652cae
#
_cell.length_a   1.000
_cell.length_b   1.000
_cell.length_c   1.000
_cell.angle_alpha   90.00
_cell.angle_beta   90.00
_cell.angle_gamma   90.00
#
_symmetry.space_group_name_H-M   'P 1'
#
loop_
_entity.id
_entity.type
_entity.pdbx_description
1 polymer ?
#
loop_
_entity_poly.entity_id
_entity_poly.type
_entity_poly.pdbx_seq_one_letter_code
_entity_poly.pdbx_strand_id
1 'polypeptide(L)'
;MSLIRYKPFAVLGVVIIILLILTIYFQQMKRKELQNELSKVELQDVRIGAGTSKGKLGTAIFGIISNNGERTIKIATMRVEFFDEAGEPSTAHKFFPVNNYSFSDSSALEPGQSKEFGFPIDEIVPENWGGNITSRLIDLKFK
;
A
#
# COMPACT_ATOMS: atom_id res chain seq x y z
N MET A 1 -29.60 -12.78 50.44
CA MET A 1 -28.67 -13.86 50.09
C MET A 1 -28.56 -14.05 48.58
N SER A 2 -28.17 -13.00 47.83
CA SER A 2 -28.11 -13.02 46.35
C SER A 2 -26.92 -12.28 45.71
N LEU A 3 -25.88 -11.97 46.49
CA LEU A 3 -24.72 -11.19 46.05
C LEU A 3 -23.58 -12.01 45.43
N ILE A 4 -23.66 -13.33 45.39
CA ILE A 4 -22.57 -14.21 44.95
C ILE A 4 -22.63 -14.59 43.47
N ARG A 5 -23.79 -14.44 42.81
CA ARG A 5 -23.97 -14.88 41.41
C ARG A 5 -23.45 -13.93 40.33
N TYR A 6 -23.18 -12.67 40.64
CA TYR A 6 -22.75 -11.68 39.65
C TYR A 6 -21.23 -11.54 39.51
N LYS A 7 -20.45 -12.02 40.46
CA LYS A 7 -18.98 -11.90 40.44
C LYS A 7 -18.30 -12.53 39.22
N PRO A 8 -18.66 -13.74 38.73
CA PRO A 8 -18.01 -14.31 37.56
C PRO A 8 -18.30 -13.55 36.26
N PHE A 9 -19.50 -13.00 36.10
CA PHE A 9 -19.86 -12.22 34.93
C PHE A 9 -19.17 -10.85 34.91
N ALA A 10 -19.00 -10.22 36.08
CA ALA A 10 -18.24 -8.98 36.22
C ALA A 10 -16.76 -9.17 35.87
N VAL A 11 -16.16 -10.25 36.33
CA VAL A 11 -14.75 -10.62 36.02
C VAL A 11 -14.61 -10.90 34.53
N LEU A 12 -15.54 -11.65 33.92
CA LEU A 12 -15.53 -11.91 32.48
C LEU A 12 -15.63 -10.61 31.66
N GLY A 13 -16.50 -9.69 32.07
CA GLY A 13 -16.63 -8.37 31.42
C GLY A 13 -15.34 -7.56 31.45
N VAL A 14 -14.66 -7.53 32.61
CA VAL A 14 -13.37 -6.84 32.75
C VAL A 14 -12.30 -7.48 31.85
N VAL A 15 -12.21 -8.80 31.78
CA VAL A 15 -11.27 -9.51 30.92
C VAL A 15 -11.50 -9.17 29.45
N ILE A 16 -12.76 -9.15 28.97
CA ILE A 16 -13.10 -8.79 27.60
C ILE A 16 -12.66 -7.35 27.30
N ILE A 17 -12.91 -6.41 28.20
CA ILE A 17 -12.50 -5.00 28.02
C ILE A 17 -10.98 -4.89 27.92
N ILE A 18 -10.23 -5.59 28.77
CA ILE A 18 -8.76 -5.60 28.72
C ILE A 18 -8.27 -6.14 27.36
N LEU A 19 -8.85 -7.24 26.89
CA LEU A 19 -8.48 -7.83 25.59
C LEU A 19 -8.77 -6.88 24.44
N LEU A 20 -9.88 -6.16 24.45
CA LEU A 20 -10.22 -5.14 23.45
C LEU A 20 -9.20 -4.00 23.47
N ILE A 21 -8.86 -3.48 24.64
CA ILE A 21 -7.86 -2.41 24.80
C ILE A 21 -6.51 -2.87 24.26
N LEU A 22 -6.07 -4.08 24.61
CA LEU A 22 -4.81 -4.65 24.12
C LEU A 22 -4.82 -4.79 22.59
N THR A 23 -5.92 -5.26 22.01
CA THR A 23 -6.07 -5.39 20.56
C THR A 23 -5.93 -4.04 19.86
N ILE A 24 -6.62 -3.02 20.37
CA ILE A 24 -6.53 -1.64 19.83
C ILE A 24 -5.10 -1.11 19.95
N TYR A 25 -4.46 -1.31 21.08
CA TYR A 25 -3.08 -0.89 21.33
C TYR A 25 -2.10 -1.52 20.35
N PHE A 26 -2.17 -2.85 20.17
CA PHE A 26 -1.33 -3.56 19.19
C PHE A 26 -1.58 -3.10 17.74
N GLN A 27 -2.82 -2.84 17.37
CA GLN A 27 -3.13 -2.30 16.03
C GLN A 27 -2.53 -0.92 15.83
N GLN A 28 -2.59 -0.05 16.83
CA GLN A 28 -1.99 1.28 16.75
C GLN A 28 -0.46 1.21 16.64
N MET A 29 0.19 0.31 17.39
CA MET A 29 1.63 0.11 17.26
C MET A 29 2.03 -0.33 15.87
N LYS A 30 1.35 -1.34 15.30
CA LYS A 30 1.61 -1.80 13.92
C LYS A 30 1.41 -0.71 12.88
N ARG A 31 0.39 0.13 13.05
CA ARG A 31 0.17 1.27 12.14
C ARG A 31 1.30 2.30 12.22
N LYS A 32 1.77 2.62 13.42
CA LYS A 32 2.90 3.55 13.60
C LYS A 32 4.20 2.99 13.00
N GLU A 33 4.46 1.70 13.21
CA GLU A 33 5.62 1.01 12.62
C GLU A 33 5.55 1.08 11.08
N LEU A 34 4.41 0.72 10.49
CA LEU A 34 4.22 0.80 9.04
C LEU A 34 4.42 2.22 8.51
N GLN A 35 3.86 3.23 9.16
CA GLN A 35 4.04 4.64 8.77
C GLN A 35 5.52 5.06 8.83
N ASN A 36 6.24 4.63 9.87
CA ASN A 36 7.66 4.88 9.99
C ASN A 36 8.47 4.20 8.87
N GLU A 37 8.14 2.97 8.52
CA GLU A 37 8.80 2.25 7.42
C GLU A 37 8.43 2.86 6.05
N LEU A 38 7.17 3.23 5.83
CA LEU A 38 6.72 3.91 4.61
C LEU A 38 7.45 5.24 4.39
N SER A 39 7.75 5.99 5.46
CA SER A 39 8.48 7.25 5.36
C SER A 39 9.92 7.12 4.89
N LYS A 40 10.48 5.92 4.93
CA LYS A 40 11.85 5.60 4.45
C LYS A 40 11.87 5.12 3.00
N VAL A 41 10.71 4.95 2.38
CA VAL A 41 10.59 4.50 0.99
C VAL A 41 9.98 5.61 0.17
N GLU A 42 10.63 5.98 -0.90
CA GLU A 42 10.26 7.14 -1.71
C GLU A 42 9.80 6.71 -3.10
N LEU A 43 8.72 7.34 -3.58
CA LEU A 43 8.29 7.30 -4.97
C LEU A 43 8.75 8.59 -5.65
N GLN A 44 9.49 8.47 -6.75
CA GLN A 44 10.02 9.58 -7.51
C GLN A 44 9.56 9.49 -8.95
N ASP A 45 9.43 10.66 -9.61
CA ASP A 45 9.11 10.80 -11.02
C ASP A 45 7.90 9.98 -11.50
N VAL A 46 6.89 9.85 -10.64
CA VAL A 46 5.66 9.14 -11.01
C VAL A 46 4.92 9.96 -12.06
N ARG A 47 4.83 9.42 -13.27
CA ARG A 47 4.26 10.09 -14.43
C ARG A 47 3.51 9.13 -15.33
N ILE A 48 2.63 9.69 -16.14
CA ILE A 48 1.96 8.98 -17.22
C ILE A 48 2.73 9.22 -18.51
N GLY A 49 2.86 8.18 -19.32
CA GLY A 49 3.55 8.24 -20.59
C GLY A 49 3.13 7.12 -21.53
N ALA A 50 3.60 7.19 -22.77
CA ALA A 50 3.44 6.12 -23.73
C ALA A 50 4.38 4.95 -23.36
N GLY A 51 3.85 3.74 -23.38
CA GLY A 51 4.60 2.51 -23.12
C GLY A 51 4.20 1.41 -24.08
N THR A 52 5.03 0.39 -24.19
CA THR A 52 4.74 -0.79 -24.99
C THR A 52 4.48 -1.98 -24.07
N SER A 53 3.32 -2.60 -24.21
CA SER A 53 2.97 -3.84 -23.51
C SER A 53 2.52 -4.88 -24.52
N LYS A 54 3.13 -6.08 -24.47
CA LYS A 54 2.84 -7.20 -25.41
C LYS A 54 2.91 -6.77 -26.88
N GLY A 55 3.84 -5.87 -27.22
CA GLY A 55 4.01 -5.37 -28.60
C GLY A 55 2.99 -4.31 -29.06
N LYS A 56 2.12 -3.87 -28.17
CA LYS A 56 1.15 -2.79 -28.44
C LYS A 56 1.56 -1.51 -27.71
N LEU A 57 1.50 -0.39 -28.40
CA LEU A 57 1.68 0.93 -27.80
C LEU A 57 0.43 1.27 -26.99
N GLY A 58 0.61 1.75 -25.79
CA GLY A 58 -0.48 2.14 -24.90
C GLY A 58 -0.02 3.15 -23.87
N THR A 59 -0.87 3.42 -22.90
CA THR A 59 -0.61 4.33 -21.79
C THR A 59 -0.10 3.55 -20.59
N ALA A 60 0.91 4.07 -19.91
CA ALA A 60 1.48 3.46 -18.72
C ALA A 60 1.83 4.50 -17.66
N ILE A 61 1.84 4.05 -16.41
CA ILE A 61 2.40 4.80 -15.28
C ILE A 61 3.86 4.34 -15.10
N PHE A 62 4.78 5.29 -15.09
CA PHE A 62 6.19 5.07 -14.81
C PHE A 62 6.59 5.77 -13.53
N GLY A 63 7.66 5.30 -12.92
CA GLY A 63 8.27 5.94 -11.77
C GLY A 63 9.47 5.17 -11.25
N ILE A 64 10.03 5.69 -10.19
CA ILE A 64 11.17 5.10 -9.48
C ILE A 64 10.75 4.91 -8.03
N ILE A 65 11.06 3.74 -7.46
CA ILE A 65 10.92 3.47 -6.04
C ILE A 65 12.32 3.32 -5.42
N SER A 66 12.57 4.02 -4.32
CA SER A 66 13.86 4.02 -3.61
C SER A 66 13.68 3.54 -2.18
N ASN A 67 14.51 2.61 -1.74
CA ASN A 67 14.53 2.10 -0.38
C ASN A 67 15.64 2.80 0.44
N ASN A 68 15.28 3.83 1.18
CA ASN A 68 16.18 4.55 2.07
C ASN A 68 16.17 3.98 3.51
N GLY A 69 15.49 2.83 3.71
CA GLY A 69 15.44 2.11 4.98
C GLY A 69 16.57 1.08 5.14
N GLU A 70 16.49 0.32 6.22
CA GLU A 70 17.52 -0.68 6.57
C GLU A 70 17.08 -2.12 6.27
N ARG A 71 15.84 -2.31 5.84
CA ARG A 71 15.26 -3.64 5.59
C ARG A 71 15.01 -3.87 4.11
N THR A 72 15.25 -5.10 3.66
CA THR A 72 14.95 -5.52 2.29
C THR A 72 13.44 -5.63 2.06
N ILE A 73 12.93 -4.91 1.08
CA ILE A 73 11.51 -4.92 0.70
C ILE A 73 11.25 -6.05 -0.27
N LYS A 74 10.32 -6.94 0.08
CA LYS A 74 9.82 -8.00 -0.81
C LYS A 74 8.65 -7.55 -1.67
N ILE A 75 7.73 -6.79 -1.07
CA ILE A 75 6.56 -6.24 -1.75
C ILE A 75 6.38 -4.80 -1.29
N ALA A 76 6.24 -3.90 -2.24
CA ALA A 76 5.75 -2.55 -2.03
C ALA A 76 4.41 -2.40 -2.74
N THR A 77 3.39 -1.96 -2.04
CA THR A 77 2.07 -1.72 -2.60
C THR A 77 1.85 -0.23 -2.76
N MET A 78 1.64 0.19 -3.99
CA MET A 78 1.29 1.56 -4.37
C MET A 78 -0.19 1.63 -4.73
N ARG A 79 -0.90 2.60 -4.18
CA ARG A 79 -2.27 2.95 -4.58
C ARG A 79 -2.20 4.13 -5.53
N VAL A 80 -2.87 4.01 -6.66
CA VAL A 80 -3.06 5.09 -7.65
C VAL A 80 -4.54 5.40 -7.71
N GLU A 81 -4.88 6.68 -7.58
CA GLU A 81 -6.23 7.20 -7.74
C GLU A 81 -6.30 7.98 -9.05
N PHE A 82 -7.33 7.68 -9.84
CA PHE A 82 -7.64 8.34 -11.10
C PHE A 82 -8.73 9.37 -10.89
N PHE A 83 -8.57 10.54 -11.50
CA PHE A 83 -9.52 11.64 -11.40
C PHE A 83 -10.25 11.81 -12.72
N ASP A 84 -11.53 12.15 -12.65
CA ASP A 84 -12.32 12.45 -13.82
C ASP A 84 -12.01 13.84 -14.41
N GLU A 85 -12.68 14.21 -15.48
CA GLU A 85 -12.52 15.52 -16.17
C GLU A 85 -12.91 16.71 -15.27
N ALA A 86 -13.75 16.49 -14.25
CA ALA A 86 -14.11 17.48 -13.24
C ALA A 86 -13.09 17.61 -12.10
N GLY A 87 -12.09 16.71 -12.06
CA GLY A 87 -11.10 16.66 -11.00
C GLY A 87 -11.56 15.92 -9.74
N GLU A 88 -12.65 15.16 -9.83
CA GLU A 88 -13.16 14.36 -8.72
C GLU A 88 -12.57 12.94 -8.76
N PRO A 89 -12.33 12.30 -7.59
CA PRO A 89 -11.86 10.93 -7.52
C PRO A 89 -12.85 9.97 -8.20
N SER A 90 -12.38 9.17 -9.16
CA SER A 90 -13.20 8.23 -9.92
C SER A 90 -12.93 6.79 -9.50
N THR A 91 -11.74 6.28 -9.76
CA THR A 91 -11.35 4.90 -9.41
C THR A 91 -9.98 4.86 -8.77
N ALA A 92 -9.69 3.76 -8.07
CA ALA A 92 -8.38 3.53 -7.49
C ALA A 92 -7.94 2.08 -7.70
N HIS A 93 -6.66 1.91 -8.07
CA HIS A 93 -6.05 0.61 -8.29
C HIS A 93 -4.77 0.44 -7.47
N LYS A 94 -4.43 -0.82 -7.19
CA LYS A 94 -3.18 -1.18 -6.50
C LYS A 94 -2.18 -1.71 -7.52
N PHE A 95 -0.95 -1.22 -7.41
CA PHE A 95 0.20 -1.68 -8.18
C PHE A 95 1.31 -2.11 -7.23
N PHE A 96 2.24 -2.90 -7.74
CA PHE A 96 3.32 -3.49 -6.96
C PHE A 96 4.68 -3.14 -7.56
N PRO A 97 5.21 -1.93 -7.31
CA PRO A 97 6.53 -1.51 -7.82
C PRO A 97 7.67 -2.45 -7.43
N VAL A 98 7.54 -3.10 -6.28
CA VAL A 98 8.39 -4.22 -5.86
C VAL A 98 7.50 -5.42 -5.61
N ASN A 99 7.78 -6.54 -6.28
CA ASN A 99 7.08 -7.79 -6.07
C ASN A 99 8.02 -8.98 -6.27
N ASN A 100 8.58 -9.49 -5.19
CA ASN A 100 9.52 -10.61 -5.19
C ASN A 100 8.91 -11.93 -5.69
N TYR A 101 7.61 -11.99 -5.88
CA TYR A 101 6.88 -13.16 -6.42
C TYR A 101 6.44 -12.98 -7.88
N SER A 102 6.82 -11.88 -8.53
CA SER A 102 6.49 -11.62 -9.93
C SER A 102 7.27 -12.57 -10.84
N PHE A 103 6.63 -13.04 -11.91
CA PHE A 103 7.29 -13.85 -12.95
C PHE A 103 8.21 -13.02 -13.86
N SER A 104 7.92 -11.74 -14.04
CA SER A 104 8.67 -10.85 -14.92
C SER A 104 9.88 -10.21 -14.25
N ASP A 105 9.74 -9.86 -12.97
CA ASP A 105 10.78 -9.26 -12.15
C ASP A 105 10.52 -9.57 -10.68
N SER A 106 11.20 -10.60 -10.19
CA SER A 106 11.10 -11.10 -8.82
C SER A 106 12.18 -10.56 -7.89
N SER A 107 12.85 -9.45 -8.26
CA SER A 107 13.87 -8.86 -7.42
C SER A 107 13.25 -8.12 -6.23
N ALA A 108 13.77 -8.42 -5.04
CA ALA A 108 13.51 -7.62 -3.85
C ALA A 108 14.29 -6.29 -3.95
N LEU A 109 13.89 -5.28 -3.21
CA LEU A 109 14.57 -3.99 -3.17
C LEU A 109 15.40 -3.89 -1.88
N GLU A 110 16.70 -4.00 -2.01
CA GLU A 110 17.64 -3.93 -0.90
C GLU A 110 17.78 -2.50 -0.34
N PRO A 111 18.26 -2.33 0.90
CA PRO A 111 18.59 -1.02 1.44
C PRO A 111 19.50 -0.22 0.52
N GLY A 112 19.19 1.06 0.29
CA GLY A 112 19.93 1.98 -0.56
C GLY A 112 19.73 1.76 -2.07
N GLN A 113 18.92 0.81 -2.50
CA GLN A 113 18.61 0.56 -3.90
C GLN A 113 17.40 1.36 -4.38
N SER A 114 17.43 1.66 -5.69
CA SER A 114 16.30 2.22 -6.42
C SER A 114 15.95 1.31 -7.60
N LYS A 115 14.67 1.30 -7.98
CA LYS A 115 14.16 0.48 -9.06
C LYS A 115 13.13 1.27 -9.88
N GLU A 116 13.27 1.24 -11.19
CA GLU A 116 12.25 1.76 -12.10
C GLU A 116 11.08 0.79 -12.20
N PHE A 117 9.88 1.33 -12.37
CA PHE A 117 8.68 0.55 -12.65
C PHE A 117 7.86 1.16 -13.76
N GLY A 118 7.08 0.31 -14.44
CA GLY A 118 6.13 0.71 -15.46
C GLY A 118 4.93 -0.23 -15.44
N PHE A 119 3.71 0.35 -15.41
CA PHE A 119 2.45 -0.41 -15.39
C PHE A 119 1.53 0.08 -16.49
N PRO A 120 1.13 -0.79 -17.44
CA PRO A 120 0.11 -0.44 -18.42
C PRO A 120 -1.23 -0.18 -17.73
N ILE A 121 -1.95 0.84 -18.17
CA ILE A 121 -3.21 1.27 -17.56
C ILE A 121 -4.39 1.35 -18.51
N ASP A 122 -4.21 1.07 -19.80
CA ASP A 122 -5.27 1.21 -20.82
C ASP A 122 -6.57 0.47 -20.46
N GLU A 123 -6.47 -0.69 -19.80
CA GLU A 123 -7.62 -1.52 -19.45
C GLU A 123 -8.31 -1.10 -18.14
N ILE A 124 -7.72 -0.17 -17.38
CA ILE A 124 -8.19 0.16 -16.03
C ILE A 124 -8.51 1.64 -15.83
N VAL A 125 -8.13 2.50 -16.78
CA VAL A 125 -8.52 3.91 -16.72
C VAL A 125 -10.03 4.05 -16.89
N PRO A 126 -10.71 4.90 -16.10
CA PRO A 126 -12.13 5.16 -16.29
C PRO A 126 -12.39 5.89 -17.61
N GLU A 127 -13.57 5.69 -18.21
CA GLU A 127 -13.95 6.31 -19.49
C GLU A 127 -13.88 7.83 -19.46
N ASN A 128 -14.20 8.44 -18.32
CA ASN A 128 -14.19 9.88 -18.09
C ASN A 128 -12.90 10.39 -17.44
N TRP A 129 -11.78 9.67 -17.59
CA TRP A 129 -10.52 10.05 -16.98
C TRP A 129 -9.97 11.38 -17.52
N GLY A 130 -9.72 12.33 -16.62
CA GLY A 130 -9.18 13.65 -16.95
C GLY A 130 -7.66 13.71 -17.16
N GLY A 131 -6.96 12.57 -17.18
CA GLY A 131 -5.51 12.52 -17.35
C GLY A 131 -4.70 12.68 -16.07
N ASN A 132 -5.33 12.97 -14.96
CA ASN A 132 -4.67 13.18 -13.65
C ASN A 132 -4.71 11.94 -12.78
N ILE A 133 -3.62 11.73 -12.03
CA ILE A 133 -3.49 10.69 -11.03
C ILE A 133 -2.86 11.23 -9.75
N THR A 134 -3.12 10.56 -8.63
CA THR A 134 -2.28 10.63 -7.43
C THR A 134 -1.77 9.24 -7.10
N SER A 135 -0.58 9.16 -6.54
CA SER A 135 0.04 7.89 -6.15
C SER A 135 0.62 7.99 -4.75
N ARG A 136 0.49 6.90 -3.99
CA ARG A 136 1.10 6.79 -2.67
C ARG A 136 1.40 5.34 -2.32
N LEU A 137 2.44 5.10 -1.56
CA LEU A 137 2.69 3.81 -0.93
C LEU A 137 1.71 3.60 0.23
N ILE A 138 1.15 2.40 0.31
CA ILE A 138 0.15 2.04 1.33
C ILE A 138 0.55 0.84 2.17
N ASP A 139 1.46 0.00 1.70
CA ASP A 139 1.91 -1.20 2.41
C ASP A 139 3.31 -1.63 1.97
N LEU A 140 4.07 -2.22 2.90
CA LEU A 140 5.39 -2.81 2.68
C LEU A 140 5.47 -4.18 3.35
N LYS A 141 6.06 -5.15 2.65
CA LYS A 141 6.44 -6.45 3.23
C LYS A 141 7.93 -6.66 3.09
N PHE A 142 8.57 -7.06 4.16
CA PHE A 142 10.01 -7.23 4.26
C PHE A 142 10.42 -8.72 4.24
N LYS A 143 11.70 -8.95 3.97
CA LYS A 143 12.35 -10.25 4.20
C LYS A 143 12.44 -10.57 5.68
#